data_3f8f826e8be6047cdfa60f06f83edb17
#
_entry.id   3f8f826e8be6047cdfa60f06f83edb17
#
_cell.length_a   1.000
_cell.length_b   1.000
_cell.length_c   1.000
_cell.angle_alpha   90.00
_cell.angle_beta   90.00
_cell.angle_gamma   90.00
#
_symmetry.space_group_name_H-M   'P 1'
#
loop_
_entity.id
_entity.type
_entity.pdbx_description
1 polymer ?
#
loop_
_entity_poly.entity_id
_entity_poly.type
_entity_poly.pdbx_seq_one_letter_code
_entity_poly.pdbx_strand_id
1 'polypeptide(L)'
;MDIFDIIGPVMVGPSSSHTAGAVRIGYISQKLMGEQIKEANILLYGSFLDTGKGHGTNKAIVAGLLGMQPDDMRIPHSMEIAEKKGIKVTFGKSTLKEAHPNSAQIILTGISGKQLEVVGESLGGSRINIAQIDGITTNFSGDYPTLVVHNQDQPGHVSEVTSMLAHKSVNIASMQLYRSNRGGNAVMVLECDQEIPREGIESVSYTH
;
A
#
# COMPACT_ATOMS: atom_id res chain seq x y z
N MET A 1 -8.25 -16.60 19.99
CA MET A 1 -7.17 -15.61 20.14
C MET A 1 -5.90 -16.43 20.31
N ASP A 2 -5.03 -16.44 19.30
CA ASP A 2 -3.76 -17.15 19.35
C ASP A 2 -2.79 -16.37 20.25
N ILE A 3 -1.84 -17.05 20.92
CA ILE A 3 -0.80 -16.39 21.72
C ILE A 3 0.02 -15.40 20.87
N PHE A 4 0.16 -15.67 19.58
CA PHE A 4 0.80 -14.77 18.60
C PHE A 4 0.02 -13.49 18.32
N ASP A 5 -1.28 -13.44 18.60
CA ASP A 5 -2.08 -12.21 18.55
C ASP A 5 -1.75 -11.25 19.71
N ILE A 6 -1.15 -11.78 20.79
CA ILE A 6 -0.79 -11.04 22.00
C ILE A 6 0.68 -10.61 21.96
N ILE A 7 1.54 -11.39 21.33
CA ILE A 7 2.94 -11.05 21.11
C ILE A 7 2.99 -10.16 19.87
N GLY A 8 3.26 -8.88 20.06
CA GLY A 8 3.42 -7.94 18.95
C GLY A 8 4.48 -8.42 17.95
N PRO A 9 4.45 -7.92 16.70
CA PRO A 9 5.40 -8.33 15.68
C PRO A 9 6.84 -7.97 16.08
N VAL A 10 7.80 -8.71 15.54
CA VAL A 10 9.21 -8.28 15.59
C VAL A 10 9.32 -6.97 14.82
N MET A 11 9.72 -5.90 15.48
CA MET A 11 9.77 -4.58 14.88
C MET A 11 10.87 -3.71 15.49
N VAL A 12 11.35 -2.73 14.74
CA VAL A 12 12.24 -1.67 15.18
C VAL A 12 11.41 -0.42 15.45
N GLY A 13 11.17 -0.11 16.73
CA GLY A 13 10.42 1.07 17.15
C GLY A 13 9.42 0.78 18.28
N PRO A 14 8.85 1.84 18.88
CA PRO A 14 8.10 1.72 20.14
C PRO A 14 6.62 1.35 19.96
N SER A 15 6.09 1.33 18.74
CA SER A 15 4.64 1.22 18.52
C SER A 15 4.29 0.32 17.35
N SER A 16 3.42 -0.68 17.58
CA SER A 16 2.92 -1.56 16.53
C SER A 16 2.07 -0.84 15.49
N SER A 17 1.35 0.21 15.85
CA SER A 17 0.56 1.00 14.90
C SER A 17 1.38 2.12 14.25
N HIS A 18 2.11 2.92 15.04
CA HIS A 18 2.84 4.09 14.53
C HIS A 18 4.18 3.76 13.88
N THR A 19 4.73 2.56 14.14
CA THR A 19 5.97 2.10 13.50
C THR A 19 5.67 0.95 12.54
N ALA A 20 5.33 -0.23 13.02
CA ALA A 20 5.18 -1.40 12.16
C ALA A 20 4.03 -1.24 11.13
N GLY A 21 2.86 -0.75 11.55
CA GLY A 21 1.76 -0.45 10.62
C GLY A 21 2.13 0.63 9.60
N ALA A 22 2.84 1.68 10.03
CA ALA A 22 3.30 2.75 9.15
C ALA A 22 4.32 2.25 8.10
N VAL A 23 5.28 1.39 8.49
CA VAL A 23 6.21 0.74 7.56
C VAL A 23 5.42 -0.08 6.53
N ARG A 24 4.44 -0.88 6.96
CA ARG A 24 3.64 -1.70 6.06
C ARG A 24 2.84 -0.88 5.06
N ILE A 25 2.23 0.23 5.49
CA ILE A 25 1.52 1.15 4.59
C ILE A 25 2.49 1.68 3.52
N GLY A 26 3.67 2.14 3.91
CA GLY A 26 4.70 2.59 2.97
C GLY A 26 5.15 1.48 2.01
N TYR A 27 5.37 0.26 2.53
CA TYR A 27 5.79 -0.90 1.75
C TYR A 27 4.75 -1.30 0.68
N ILE A 28 3.47 -1.38 1.06
CA ILE A 28 2.40 -1.68 0.09
C ILE A 28 2.29 -0.56 -0.95
N SER A 29 2.38 0.71 -0.54
CA SER A 29 2.36 1.84 -1.48
C SER A 29 3.50 1.77 -2.51
N GLN A 30 4.70 1.37 -2.08
CA GLN A 30 5.84 1.14 -2.96
C GLN A 30 5.59 -0.01 -3.95
N LYS A 31 4.99 -1.12 -3.47
CA LYS A 31 4.62 -2.25 -4.33
C LYS A 31 3.57 -1.86 -5.38
N LEU A 32 2.54 -1.11 -5.00
CA LEU A 32 1.50 -0.60 -5.90
C LEU A 32 2.06 0.37 -6.94
N MET A 33 3.07 1.16 -6.58
CA MET A 33 3.75 2.05 -7.53
C MET A 33 4.40 1.27 -8.67
N GLY A 34 5.02 0.13 -8.38
CA GLY A 34 5.58 -0.79 -9.36
C GLY A 34 6.86 -0.31 -10.06
N GLU A 35 7.32 0.90 -9.76
CA GLU A 35 8.56 1.47 -10.30
C GLU A 35 9.32 2.26 -9.23
N GLN A 36 10.49 2.77 -9.57
CA GLN A 36 11.28 3.59 -8.66
C GLN A 36 10.58 4.92 -8.38
N ILE A 37 10.45 5.25 -7.08
CA ILE A 37 9.84 6.49 -6.60
C ILE A 37 10.82 7.65 -6.78
N LYS A 38 10.37 8.73 -7.39
CA LYS A 38 11.07 10.01 -7.53
C LYS A 38 10.66 11.01 -6.45
N GLU A 39 9.35 11.10 -6.19
CA GLU A 39 8.79 12.01 -5.19
C GLU A 39 7.73 11.29 -4.35
N ALA A 40 7.68 11.61 -3.05
CA ALA A 40 6.66 11.15 -2.12
C ALA A 40 6.15 12.32 -1.29
N ASN A 41 4.86 12.64 -1.42
CA ASN A 41 4.17 13.58 -0.56
C ASN A 41 3.27 12.80 0.41
N ILE A 42 3.59 12.87 1.71
CA ILE A 42 2.98 12.07 2.76
C ILE A 42 2.14 13.00 3.64
N LEU A 43 0.83 12.85 3.58
CA LEU A 43 -0.12 13.64 4.33
C LEU A 43 -0.69 12.79 5.47
N LEU A 44 -0.47 13.22 6.71
CA LEU A 44 -0.86 12.48 7.91
C LEU A 44 -2.20 12.98 8.46
N TYR A 45 -2.97 12.07 9.05
CA TYR A 45 -4.27 12.35 9.65
C TYR A 45 -4.32 11.86 11.12
N GLY A 46 -5.07 12.59 11.96
CA GLY A 46 -5.37 12.19 13.34
C GLY A 46 -4.12 11.90 14.17
N SER A 47 -4.07 10.76 14.83
CA SER A 47 -2.98 10.39 15.72
C SER A 47 -1.63 10.27 15.00
N PHE A 48 -1.61 9.86 13.73
CA PHE A 48 -0.37 9.87 12.93
C PHE A 48 0.20 11.28 12.77
N LEU A 49 -0.66 12.31 12.65
CA LEU A 49 -0.23 13.70 12.60
C LEU A 49 0.24 14.20 13.98
N ASP A 50 -0.56 13.95 15.02
CA ASP A 50 -0.39 14.56 16.34
C ASP A 50 0.82 13.96 17.10
N THR A 51 1.02 12.65 17.00
CA THR A 51 2.04 11.91 17.75
C THR A 51 3.14 11.32 16.87
N GLY A 52 3.01 11.41 15.55
CA GLY A 52 3.87 10.74 14.59
C GLY A 52 5.35 11.11 14.68
N LYS A 53 5.66 12.37 15.05
CA LYS A 53 7.05 12.81 15.23
C LYS A 53 7.72 12.09 16.42
N GLY A 54 7.00 11.92 17.55
CA GLY A 54 7.51 11.25 18.75
C GLY A 54 7.70 9.74 18.59
N HIS A 55 6.84 9.11 17.79
CA HIS A 55 6.87 7.66 17.54
C HIS A 55 7.62 7.27 16.25
N GLY A 56 8.15 8.24 15.51
CA GLY A 56 8.91 7.98 14.29
C GLY A 56 8.07 7.55 13.08
N THR A 57 6.76 7.84 13.06
CA THR A 57 5.85 7.47 11.97
C THR A 57 6.35 7.95 10.60
N ASN A 58 6.89 9.16 10.52
CA ASN A 58 7.46 9.71 9.29
C ASN A 58 8.58 8.82 8.74
N LYS A 59 9.53 8.43 9.61
CA LYS A 59 10.64 7.54 9.24
C LYS A 59 10.13 6.14 8.87
N ALA A 60 9.12 5.66 9.57
CA ALA A 60 8.52 4.35 9.35
C ALA A 60 7.85 4.26 7.96
N ILE A 61 7.04 5.25 7.57
CA ILE A 61 6.43 5.28 6.23
C ILE A 61 7.52 5.33 5.14
N VAL A 62 8.51 6.21 5.31
CA VAL A 62 9.62 6.32 4.33
C VAL A 62 10.43 5.03 4.25
N ALA A 63 10.67 4.35 5.37
CA ALA A 63 11.32 3.04 5.37
C ALA A 63 10.54 2.02 4.52
N GLY A 64 9.23 1.97 4.68
CA GLY A 64 8.35 1.14 3.83
C GLY A 64 8.46 1.49 2.36
N LEU A 65 8.43 2.79 2.00
CA LEU A 65 8.62 3.26 0.62
C LEU A 65 9.99 2.87 0.03
N LEU A 66 10.99 2.65 0.89
CA LEU A 66 12.31 2.14 0.51
C LEU A 66 12.37 0.60 0.42
N GLY A 67 11.24 -0.10 0.67
CA GLY A 67 11.15 -1.56 0.63
C GLY A 67 11.60 -2.25 1.93
N MET A 68 11.74 -1.52 3.04
CA MET A 68 12.10 -2.09 4.33
C MET A 68 10.88 -2.76 4.98
N GLN A 69 11.15 -3.79 5.79
CA GLN A 69 10.16 -4.48 6.64
C GLN A 69 10.17 -3.90 8.07
N PRO A 70 9.15 -4.16 8.91
CA PRO A 70 9.05 -3.60 10.25
C PRO A 70 10.22 -3.90 11.19
N ASP A 71 10.97 -4.97 10.94
CA ASP A 71 12.15 -5.42 11.72
C ASP A 71 13.48 -4.89 11.16
N ASP A 72 13.47 -4.06 10.13
CA ASP A 72 14.68 -3.56 9.50
C ASP A 72 15.37 -2.49 10.38
N MET A 73 16.60 -2.78 10.79
CA MET A 73 17.40 -1.89 11.64
C MET A 73 17.74 -0.54 10.99
N ARG A 74 17.51 -0.37 9.69
CA ARG A 74 17.76 0.89 8.97
C ARG A 74 16.60 1.88 9.07
N ILE A 75 15.44 1.49 9.62
CA ILE A 75 14.26 2.36 9.78
C ILE A 75 14.60 3.74 10.36
N PRO A 76 15.41 3.88 11.45
CA PRO A 76 15.77 5.18 12.00
C PRO A 76 16.51 6.10 11.03
N HIS A 77 17.18 5.55 10.01
CA HIS A 77 17.97 6.24 8.98
C HIS A 77 17.26 6.37 7.64
N SER A 78 16.00 6.00 7.56
CA SER A 78 15.23 5.96 6.30
C SER A 78 15.23 7.29 5.53
N MET A 79 15.15 8.41 6.24
CA MET A 79 15.16 9.74 5.62
C MET A 79 16.49 10.04 4.90
N GLU A 80 17.62 9.74 5.55
CA GLU A 80 18.97 9.90 4.99
C GLU A 80 19.17 8.98 3.76
N ILE A 81 18.60 7.76 3.85
CA ILE A 81 18.68 6.79 2.74
C ILE A 81 17.82 7.26 1.56
N ALA A 82 16.64 7.81 1.81
CA ALA A 82 15.78 8.38 0.77
C ALA A 82 16.47 9.55 0.05
N GLU A 83 17.08 10.46 0.80
CA GLU A 83 17.85 11.59 0.26
C GLU A 83 19.03 11.11 -0.60
N LYS A 84 19.82 10.15 -0.12
CA LYS A 84 20.94 9.54 -0.90
C LYS A 84 20.46 8.87 -2.18
N LYS A 85 19.23 8.34 -2.21
CA LYS A 85 18.62 7.78 -3.42
C LYS A 85 17.96 8.84 -4.33
N GLY A 86 18.02 10.11 -3.95
CA GLY A 86 17.42 11.20 -4.72
C GLY A 86 15.90 11.25 -4.67
N ILE A 87 15.28 10.63 -3.67
CA ILE A 87 13.83 10.64 -3.47
C ILE A 87 13.46 11.90 -2.69
N LYS A 88 12.66 12.77 -3.30
CA LYS A 88 12.13 13.97 -2.64
C LYS A 88 10.95 13.57 -1.76
N VAL A 89 11.08 13.75 -0.45
CA VAL A 89 10.03 13.43 0.53
C VAL A 89 9.51 14.72 1.17
N THR A 90 8.19 14.87 1.17
CA THR A 90 7.50 15.99 1.85
C THR A 90 6.42 15.46 2.78
N PHE A 91 6.14 16.20 3.85
CA PHE A 91 5.11 15.86 4.83
C PHE A 91 4.13 17.00 5.00
N GLY A 92 2.86 16.65 5.19
CA GLY A 92 1.79 17.62 5.40
C GLY A 92 0.66 17.04 6.25
N LYS A 93 -0.40 17.84 6.40
CA LYS A 93 -1.65 17.43 7.03
C LYS A 93 -2.64 16.99 5.96
N SER A 94 -3.25 15.83 6.16
CA SER A 94 -4.33 15.36 5.29
C SER A 94 -5.65 16.08 5.61
N THR A 95 -6.46 16.25 4.57
CA THR A 95 -7.82 16.81 4.64
C THR A 95 -8.91 15.73 4.54
N LEU A 96 -8.53 14.46 4.70
CA LEU A 96 -9.47 13.35 4.71
C LEU A 96 -10.58 13.59 5.75
N LYS A 97 -11.80 13.22 5.39
CA LYS A 97 -12.95 13.27 6.29
C LYS A 97 -13.27 11.85 6.75
N GLU A 98 -13.59 11.70 8.04
CA GLU A 98 -14.03 10.41 8.62
C GLU A 98 -13.06 9.24 8.42
N ALA A 99 -11.74 9.54 8.27
CA ALA A 99 -10.72 8.51 8.17
C ALA A 99 -10.32 7.96 9.56
N HIS A 100 -9.75 6.77 9.56
CA HIS A 100 -9.18 6.19 10.79
C HIS A 100 -8.10 7.12 11.38
N PRO A 101 -8.00 7.31 12.72
CA PRO A 101 -7.03 8.22 13.33
C PRO A 101 -5.56 7.98 12.94
N ASN A 102 -5.20 6.74 12.63
CA ASN A 102 -3.86 6.36 12.17
C ASN A 102 -3.82 6.21 10.65
N SER A 103 -4.21 7.24 9.91
CA SER A 103 -4.21 7.21 8.45
C SER A 103 -3.08 8.05 7.87
N ALA A 104 -2.55 7.57 6.74
CA ALA A 104 -1.63 8.29 5.87
C ALA A 104 -2.16 8.30 4.44
N GLN A 105 -2.24 9.47 3.83
CA GLN A 105 -2.46 9.67 2.41
C GLN A 105 -1.09 9.88 1.75
N ILE A 106 -0.70 8.99 0.88
CA ILE A 106 0.63 8.94 0.27
C ILE A 106 0.47 9.17 -1.23
N ILE A 107 1.00 10.28 -1.71
CA ILE A 107 0.99 10.65 -3.13
C ILE A 107 2.40 10.44 -3.67
N LEU A 108 2.55 9.49 -4.58
CA LEU A 108 3.82 9.09 -5.17
C LEU A 108 3.91 9.56 -6.61
N THR A 109 5.12 9.94 -7.01
CA THR A 109 5.49 10.14 -8.41
C THR A 109 6.70 9.26 -8.74
N GLY A 110 6.57 8.43 -9.74
CA GLY A 110 7.63 7.57 -10.22
C GLY A 110 8.58 8.24 -11.22
N ILE A 111 9.63 7.53 -11.58
CA ILE A 111 10.62 8.04 -12.55
C ILE A 111 10.05 8.20 -13.95
N SER A 112 9.03 7.42 -14.32
CA SER A 112 8.30 7.55 -15.61
C SER A 112 7.36 8.74 -15.65
N GLY A 113 7.08 9.38 -14.49
CA GLY A 113 6.02 10.38 -14.31
C GLY A 113 4.68 9.79 -13.91
N LYS A 114 4.56 8.47 -13.76
CA LYS A 114 3.37 7.82 -13.21
C LYS A 114 3.06 8.39 -11.83
N GLN A 115 1.80 8.66 -11.56
CA GLN A 115 1.31 9.06 -10.25
C GLN A 115 0.47 7.97 -9.63
N LEU A 116 0.49 7.90 -8.30
CA LEU A 116 -0.31 6.98 -7.50
C LEU A 116 -0.65 7.65 -6.17
N GLU A 117 -1.91 7.63 -5.79
CA GLU A 117 -2.37 8.04 -4.47
C GLU A 117 -2.89 6.84 -3.70
N VAL A 118 -2.39 6.65 -2.47
CA VAL A 118 -2.80 5.56 -1.57
C VAL A 118 -3.21 6.15 -0.23
N VAL A 119 -4.37 5.76 0.29
CA VAL A 119 -4.76 5.99 1.68
C VAL A 119 -4.64 4.68 2.44
N GLY A 120 -3.71 4.63 3.38
CA GLY A 120 -3.48 3.49 4.26
C GLY A 120 -3.84 3.82 5.71
N GLU A 121 -4.44 2.85 6.39
CA GLU A 121 -4.89 2.91 7.77
C GLU A 121 -4.15 1.86 8.60
N SER A 122 -3.62 2.25 9.75
CA SER A 122 -3.03 1.30 10.70
C SER A 122 -4.03 0.97 11.80
N LEU A 123 -4.46 -0.29 11.84
CA LEU A 123 -5.52 -0.80 12.73
C LEU A 123 -4.98 -1.30 14.08
N GLY A 124 -3.66 -1.20 14.30
CA GLY A 124 -2.99 -1.75 15.48
C GLY A 124 -2.52 -3.20 15.28
N GLY A 125 -1.57 -3.65 16.13
CA GLY A 125 -0.99 -4.99 16.01
C GLY A 125 -0.29 -5.26 14.66
N SER A 126 0.26 -4.24 14.03
CA SER A 126 0.79 -4.26 12.65
C SER A 126 -0.23 -4.53 11.54
N ARG A 127 -1.51 -4.68 11.84
CA ARG A 127 -2.55 -4.82 10.82
C ARG A 127 -2.79 -3.48 10.15
N ILE A 128 -2.98 -3.51 8.85
CA ILE A 128 -3.28 -2.34 8.04
C ILE A 128 -4.50 -2.59 7.16
N ASN A 129 -5.06 -1.50 6.66
CA ASN A 129 -6.05 -1.50 5.60
C ASN A 129 -5.63 -0.49 4.53
N ILE A 130 -5.61 -0.87 3.28
CA ILE A 130 -5.53 0.09 2.16
C ILE A 130 -6.97 0.50 1.84
N ALA A 131 -7.31 1.70 2.27
CA ALA A 131 -8.68 2.23 2.24
C ALA A 131 -9.04 2.91 0.92
N GLN A 132 -8.03 3.47 0.20
CA GLN A 132 -8.25 4.09 -1.11
C GLN A 132 -7.02 3.94 -2.00
N ILE A 133 -7.27 3.82 -3.31
CA ILE A 133 -6.26 3.92 -4.37
C ILE A 133 -6.82 4.87 -5.44
N ASP A 134 -6.10 5.95 -5.75
CA ASP A 134 -6.47 6.98 -6.73
C ASP A 134 -7.92 7.49 -6.54
N GLY A 135 -8.30 7.74 -5.27
CA GLY A 135 -9.61 8.21 -4.87
C GLY A 135 -10.72 7.15 -4.88
N ILE A 136 -10.45 5.92 -5.32
CA ILE A 136 -11.40 4.81 -5.30
C ILE A 136 -11.28 4.10 -3.95
N THR A 137 -12.38 3.96 -3.22
CA THR A 137 -12.44 3.22 -1.97
C THR A 137 -12.10 1.76 -2.22
N THR A 138 -11.17 1.21 -1.42
CA THR A 138 -10.75 -0.19 -1.42
C THR A 138 -10.75 -0.73 0.00
N ASN A 139 -10.53 -2.04 0.17
CA ASN A 139 -10.43 -2.65 1.49
C ASN A 139 -9.62 -3.95 1.40
N PHE A 140 -8.30 -3.88 1.65
CA PHE A 140 -7.45 -5.07 1.72
C PHE A 140 -6.24 -4.82 2.63
N SER A 141 -5.69 -5.90 3.20
CA SER A 141 -4.65 -5.84 4.21
C SER A 141 -3.21 -5.90 3.65
N GLY A 142 -3.04 -6.47 2.47
CA GLY A 142 -1.73 -6.81 1.93
C GLY A 142 -1.02 -7.95 2.69
N ASP A 143 -1.77 -8.77 3.43
CA ASP A 143 -1.25 -9.97 4.14
C ASP A 143 -1.10 -11.16 3.19
N TYR A 144 -1.82 -11.15 2.09
CA TYR A 144 -1.83 -12.18 1.05
C TYR A 144 -1.16 -11.66 -0.22
N PRO A 145 -0.65 -12.55 -1.08
CA PRO A 145 -0.28 -12.19 -2.45
C PRO A 145 -1.47 -11.53 -3.14
N THR A 146 -1.34 -10.24 -3.47
CA THR A 146 -2.46 -9.42 -3.94
C THR A 146 -2.16 -8.83 -5.31
N LEU A 147 -3.07 -9.06 -6.26
CA LEU A 147 -3.09 -8.39 -7.55
C LEU A 147 -4.06 -7.22 -7.50
N VAL A 148 -3.57 -6.04 -7.83
CA VAL A 148 -4.40 -4.84 -7.99
C VAL A 148 -4.40 -4.45 -9.46
N VAL A 149 -5.58 -4.44 -10.08
CA VAL A 149 -5.75 -4.11 -11.49
C VAL A 149 -6.57 -2.84 -11.62
N HIS A 150 -6.00 -1.83 -12.26
CA HIS A 150 -6.70 -0.61 -12.66
C HIS A 150 -7.26 -0.81 -14.07
N ASN A 151 -8.55 -0.57 -14.26
CA ASN A 151 -9.21 -0.72 -15.55
C ASN A 151 -10.39 0.26 -15.71
N GLN A 152 -10.93 0.32 -16.91
CA GLN A 152 -12.24 0.94 -17.16
C GLN A 152 -13.34 -0.05 -16.78
N ASP A 153 -14.45 0.43 -16.23
CA ASP A 153 -15.61 -0.40 -15.88
C ASP A 153 -16.34 -0.86 -17.16
N GLN A 154 -15.80 -1.90 -17.79
CA GLN A 154 -16.32 -2.49 -19.03
C GLN A 154 -16.46 -4.02 -18.91
N PRO A 155 -17.38 -4.63 -19.69
CA PRO A 155 -17.50 -6.09 -19.74
C PRO A 155 -16.22 -6.75 -20.26
N GLY A 156 -15.87 -7.90 -19.68
CA GLY A 156 -14.76 -8.74 -20.13
C GLY A 156 -13.53 -8.70 -19.21
N HIS A 157 -13.18 -7.57 -18.61
CA HIS A 157 -11.96 -7.43 -17.81
C HIS A 157 -11.85 -8.43 -16.64
N VAL A 158 -12.96 -8.67 -15.92
CA VAL A 158 -12.97 -9.66 -14.83
C VAL A 158 -12.64 -11.04 -15.39
N SER A 159 -13.28 -11.43 -16.48
CA SER A 159 -13.04 -12.74 -17.11
C SER A 159 -11.61 -12.90 -17.59
N GLU A 160 -11.02 -11.87 -18.17
CA GLU A 160 -9.64 -11.87 -18.66
C GLU A 160 -8.65 -12.09 -17.51
N VAL A 161 -8.76 -11.30 -16.44
CA VAL A 161 -7.87 -11.39 -15.27
C VAL A 161 -8.02 -12.75 -14.57
N THR A 162 -9.25 -13.21 -14.33
CA THR A 162 -9.49 -14.50 -13.67
C THR A 162 -9.07 -15.69 -14.53
N SER A 163 -9.24 -15.62 -15.84
CA SER A 163 -8.75 -16.66 -16.77
C SER A 163 -7.21 -16.72 -16.76
N MET A 164 -6.53 -15.57 -16.76
CA MET A 164 -5.07 -15.53 -16.65
C MET A 164 -4.59 -16.22 -15.36
N LEU A 165 -5.18 -15.88 -14.21
CA LEU A 165 -4.81 -16.52 -12.93
C LEU A 165 -5.07 -18.02 -12.95
N ALA A 166 -6.20 -18.47 -13.51
CA ALA A 166 -6.51 -19.88 -13.66
C ALA A 166 -5.48 -20.62 -14.54
N HIS A 167 -5.07 -20.04 -15.68
CA HIS A 167 -4.01 -20.61 -16.53
C HIS A 167 -2.64 -20.69 -15.85
N LYS A 168 -2.39 -19.81 -14.89
CA LYS A 168 -1.15 -19.84 -14.08
C LYS A 168 -1.29 -20.68 -12.80
N SER A 169 -2.41 -21.39 -12.64
CA SER A 169 -2.72 -22.23 -11.46
C SER A 169 -2.70 -21.45 -10.15
N VAL A 170 -3.08 -20.17 -10.19
CA VAL A 170 -3.20 -19.31 -9.03
C VAL A 170 -4.64 -19.34 -8.54
N ASN A 171 -4.86 -19.77 -7.30
CA ASN A 171 -6.17 -19.78 -6.66
C ASN A 171 -6.49 -18.40 -6.07
N ILE A 172 -7.70 -17.90 -6.30
CA ILE A 172 -8.22 -16.64 -5.78
C ILE A 172 -8.92 -16.93 -4.45
N ALA A 173 -8.41 -16.38 -3.36
CA ALA A 173 -8.99 -16.48 -2.03
C ALA A 173 -10.12 -15.46 -1.84
N SER A 174 -9.92 -14.22 -2.28
CA SER A 174 -10.95 -13.18 -2.31
C SER A 174 -10.81 -12.30 -3.55
N MET A 175 -11.94 -11.76 -4.01
CA MET A 175 -11.96 -10.81 -5.12
C MET A 175 -12.97 -9.71 -4.82
N GLN A 176 -12.54 -8.47 -5.02
CA GLN A 176 -13.35 -7.29 -4.83
C GLN A 176 -13.19 -6.37 -6.04
N LEU A 177 -14.28 -5.82 -6.53
CA LEU A 177 -14.30 -4.87 -7.63
C LEU A 177 -14.92 -3.55 -7.15
N TYR A 178 -14.14 -2.51 -7.23
CA TYR A 178 -14.53 -1.15 -6.87
C TYR A 178 -14.55 -0.28 -8.12
N ARG A 179 -15.48 0.66 -8.18
CA ARG A 179 -15.56 1.61 -9.29
C ARG A 179 -15.97 3.00 -8.81
N SER A 180 -15.51 4.02 -9.49
CA SER A 180 -15.92 5.40 -9.22
C SER A 180 -17.38 5.64 -9.60
N ASN A 181 -17.78 5.18 -10.79
CA ASN A 181 -19.12 5.24 -11.37
C ASN A 181 -19.23 4.23 -12.50
N ARG A 182 -20.45 4.02 -13.02
CA ARG A 182 -20.69 3.13 -14.17
C ARG A 182 -19.92 3.63 -15.39
N GLY A 183 -19.08 2.76 -15.97
CA GLY A 183 -18.23 3.07 -17.14
C GLY A 183 -17.02 3.95 -16.81
N GLY A 184 -16.77 4.27 -15.53
CA GLY A 184 -15.61 5.05 -15.07
C GLY A 184 -14.41 4.17 -14.73
N ASN A 185 -13.49 4.74 -13.94
CA ASN A 185 -12.34 3.99 -13.45
C ASN A 185 -12.77 2.94 -12.43
N ALA A 186 -12.15 1.77 -12.51
CA ALA A 186 -12.36 0.67 -11.59
C ALA A 186 -11.03 0.13 -11.07
N VAL A 187 -11.07 -0.41 -9.86
CA VAL A 187 -9.96 -1.12 -9.23
C VAL A 187 -10.44 -2.51 -8.84
N MET A 188 -9.78 -3.53 -9.35
CA MET A 188 -10.02 -4.91 -8.97
C MET A 188 -8.91 -5.35 -8.03
N VAL A 189 -9.26 -5.87 -6.86
CA VAL A 189 -8.34 -6.41 -5.86
C VAL A 189 -8.58 -7.91 -5.75
N LEU A 190 -7.55 -8.71 -6.04
CA LEU A 190 -7.60 -10.16 -5.95
C LEU A 190 -6.53 -10.61 -4.94
N GLU A 191 -6.95 -11.15 -3.82
CA GLU A 191 -6.06 -11.81 -2.86
C GLU A 191 -5.97 -13.28 -3.25
N CYS A 192 -4.75 -13.79 -3.36
CA CYS A 192 -4.46 -15.12 -3.89
C CYS A 192 -3.74 -15.97 -2.85
N ASP A 193 -3.88 -17.30 -2.97
CA ASP A 193 -3.18 -18.26 -2.10
C ASP A 193 -1.70 -18.41 -2.47
N GLN A 194 -1.33 -18.07 -3.71
CA GLN A 194 0.03 -18.20 -4.25
C GLN A 194 0.52 -16.88 -4.83
N GLU A 195 1.86 -16.73 -4.88
CA GLU A 195 2.50 -15.64 -5.59
C GLU A 195 2.13 -15.65 -7.08
N ILE A 196 1.86 -14.47 -7.62
CA ILE A 196 1.43 -14.30 -9.01
C ILE A 196 2.68 -14.17 -9.90
N PRO A 197 2.87 -15.08 -10.88
CA PRO A 197 4.01 -15.01 -11.78
C PRO A 197 4.06 -13.69 -12.57
N ARG A 198 5.25 -13.08 -12.70
CA ARG A 198 5.44 -11.81 -13.44
C ARG A 198 4.90 -11.85 -14.86
N GLU A 199 5.09 -12.95 -15.58
CA GLU A 199 4.55 -13.16 -16.92
C GLU A 199 3.02 -13.03 -16.98
N GLY A 200 2.31 -13.44 -15.92
CA GLY A 200 0.87 -13.25 -15.80
C GLY A 200 0.50 -11.77 -15.67
N ILE A 201 1.23 -11.04 -14.83
CA ILE A 201 1.00 -9.60 -14.63
C ILE A 201 1.25 -8.83 -15.93
N GLU A 202 2.35 -9.13 -16.62
CA GLU A 202 2.69 -8.51 -17.91
C GLU A 202 1.62 -8.76 -18.98
N SER A 203 1.09 -9.98 -19.07
CA SER A 203 0.07 -10.32 -20.06
C SER A 203 -1.23 -9.50 -19.94
N VAL A 204 -1.63 -9.15 -18.71
CA VAL A 204 -2.80 -8.30 -18.45
C VAL A 204 -2.47 -6.82 -18.64
N SER A 205 -1.22 -6.40 -18.43
CA SER A 205 -0.80 -5.01 -18.58
C SER A 205 -0.73 -4.56 -20.05
N TYR A 206 -0.55 -5.47 -21.00
CA TYR A 206 -0.47 -5.15 -22.44
C TYR A 206 -1.84 -5.02 -23.12
N THR A 207 -2.91 -5.44 -22.48
CA THR A 207 -4.26 -5.45 -23.09
C THR A 207 -5.02 -4.15 -22.84
N HIS A 208 -4.47 -3.25 -22.07
CA HIS A 208 -5.06 -1.96 -21.67
C HIS A 208 -4.02 -0.84 -21.61
#